data_abf55fe1b285e38499b9315ed307fb1b
#
_entry.id   abf55fe1b285e38499b9315ed307fb1b
#
_cell.length_a   1.000
_cell.length_b   1.000
_cell.length_c   1.000
_cell.angle_alpha   90.00
_cell.angle_beta   90.00
_cell.angle_gamma   90.00
#
_symmetry.space_group_name_H-M   'P 1'
#
loop_
_entity.id
_entity.type
_entity.pdbx_description
1 polymer ?
#
loop_
_entity_poly.entity_id
_entity_poly.type
_entity_poly.pdbx_seq_one_letter_code
_entity_poly.pdbx_strand_id
1 'polypeptide(L)'
;MSKKELIIQKSKELFSTKGIEQTSIEDITKACKISKGAFYLSFKSKDALMLAIVDSIIREVIVHIQQLNDEEISSHERLERYCAYNFSILEQHAPLVIMYLQNQPISNDDLLAHISQFGLQIEKYVLIFLEDAYPFVPKEKVYDLAIYLNGLIKGFGEFFFNKQIPYQFADVASHIMHCLDALAQAELAVFVNAELYESNRKSPFHFKPEEMTIIELEEIERCLVLYDDHPFYKETLLVLKEELQRDEPRKALLAGMTNNLMQEKELQWLATLLKQTL
;
A
#
# COMPACT_ATOMS: atom_id res chain seq x y z
N MET A 1 1.63 -18.78 11.16
CA MET A 1 1.80 -18.51 9.70
C MET A 1 1.00 -19.55 8.91
N SER A 2 0.04 -19.11 8.15
CA SER A 2 -0.77 -19.98 7.28
C SER A 2 0.06 -20.54 6.12
N LYS A 3 -0.42 -21.61 5.48
CA LYS A 3 0.24 -22.17 4.29
C LYS A 3 0.31 -21.14 3.14
N LYS A 4 -0.72 -20.30 3.01
CA LYS A 4 -0.80 -19.23 2.01
C LYS A 4 0.28 -18.18 2.25
N GLU A 5 0.47 -17.74 3.49
CA GLU A 5 1.52 -16.80 3.89
C GLU A 5 2.92 -17.36 3.66
N LEU A 6 3.14 -18.65 3.99
CA LEU A 6 4.43 -19.30 3.72
C LEU A 6 4.77 -19.28 2.23
N ILE A 7 3.79 -19.56 1.35
CA ILE A 7 3.99 -19.53 -0.10
C ILE A 7 4.33 -18.10 -0.55
N ILE A 8 3.59 -17.09 -0.07
CA ILE A 8 3.85 -15.68 -0.39
C ILE A 8 5.28 -15.30 0.02
N GLN A 9 5.66 -15.57 1.27
CA GLN A 9 6.98 -15.21 1.79
C GLN A 9 8.11 -15.88 0.99
N LYS A 10 8.03 -17.20 0.78
CA LYS A 10 9.05 -17.93 0.01
C LYS A 10 9.12 -17.51 -1.45
N SER A 11 8.01 -17.09 -2.02
CA SER A 11 7.98 -16.56 -3.38
C SER A 11 8.63 -15.17 -3.47
N LYS A 12 8.41 -14.28 -2.50
CA LYS A 12 9.13 -13.00 -2.42
C LYS A 12 10.64 -13.21 -2.38
N GLU A 13 11.14 -14.14 -1.54
CA GLU A 13 12.56 -14.48 -1.45
C GLU A 13 13.12 -15.01 -2.80
N LEU A 14 12.38 -15.89 -3.47
CA LEU A 14 12.79 -16.44 -4.77
C LEU A 14 12.78 -15.39 -5.87
N PHE A 15 11.76 -14.54 -5.91
CA PHE A 15 11.65 -13.48 -6.91
C PHE A 15 12.75 -12.43 -6.77
N SER A 16 13.15 -12.08 -5.54
CA SER A 16 14.25 -11.16 -5.30
C SER A 16 15.62 -11.73 -5.70
N THR A 17 15.81 -13.04 -5.59
CA THR A 17 17.11 -13.68 -5.86
C THR A 17 17.24 -14.23 -7.27
N LYS A 18 16.19 -14.81 -7.82
CA LYS A 18 16.18 -15.52 -9.11
C LYS A 18 15.44 -14.74 -10.22
N GLY A 19 14.62 -13.77 -9.83
CA GLY A 19 13.72 -13.05 -10.73
C GLY A 19 12.37 -13.78 -10.91
N ILE A 20 11.35 -13.00 -11.29
CA ILE A 20 9.97 -13.48 -11.39
C ILE A 20 9.85 -14.49 -12.55
N GLU A 21 10.34 -14.13 -13.74
CA GLU A 21 10.25 -14.98 -14.95
C GLU A 21 10.95 -16.32 -14.76
N GLN A 22 12.10 -16.33 -14.11
CA GLN A 22 12.94 -17.52 -13.93
C GLN A 22 12.49 -18.42 -12.78
N THR A 23 11.53 -17.97 -11.96
CA THR A 23 11.02 -18.75 -10.81
C THR A 23 9.79 -19.56 -11.24
N SER A 24 9.90 -20.89 -11.23
CA SER A 24 8.81 -21.80 -11.53
C SER A 24 7.97 -22.13 -10.29
N ILE A 25 6.73 -22.62 -10.49
CA ILE A 25 5.89 -23.13 -9.39
C ILE A 25 6.59 -24.30 -8.68
N GLU A 26 7.42 -25.06 -9.40
CA GLU A 26 8.21 -26.15 -8.81
C GLU A 26 9.29 -25.63 -7.86
N ASP A 27 9.96 -24.54 -8.19
CA ASP A 27 10.92 -23.88 -7.27
C ASP A 27 10.22 -23.43 -5.99
N ILE A 28 9.04 -22.81 -6.11
CA ILE A 28 8.24 -22.34 -4.99
C ILE A 28 7.80 -23.50 -4.10
N THR A 29 7.27 -24.58 -4.69
CA THR A 29 6.80 -25.74 -3.93
C THR A 29 7.94 -26.46 -3.21
N LYS A 30 9.12 -26.55 -3.84
CA LYS A 30 10.34 -27.07 -3.19
C LYS A 30 10.76 -26.19 -2.01
N ALA A 31 10.81 -24.87 -2.18
CA ALA A 31 11.17 -23.94 -1.11
C ALA A 31 10.20 -24.00 0.08
N CYS A 32 8.91 -24.18 -0.19
CA CYS A 32 7.87 -24.32 0.82
C CYS A 32 7.76 -25.73 1.41
N LYS A 33 8.45 -26.73 0.85
CA LYS A 33 8.33 -28.17 1.19
C LYS A 33 6.88 -28.68 1.11
N ILE A 34 6.15 -28.30 0.05
CA ILE A 34 4.78 -28.70 -0.24
C ILE A 34 4.66 -29.39 -1.59
N SER A 35 3.56 -30.13 -1.80
CA SER A 35 3.24 -30.68 -3.11
C SER A 35 2.67 -29.63 -4.07
N LYS A 36 2.77 -29.87 -5.40
CA LYS A 36 2.09 -29.03 -6.41
C LYS A 36 0.58 -28.92 -6.16
N GLY A 37 -0.06 -30.03 -5.73
CA GLY A 37 -1.48 -30.00 -5.37
C GLY A 37 -1.79 -29.04 -4.21
N ALA A 38 -0.92 -29.00 -3.19
CA ALA A 38 -1.08 -28.09 -2.06
C ALA A 38 -0.87 -26.61 -2.48
N PHE A 39 -0.03 -26.33 -3.47
CA PHE A 39 0.09 -25.01 -4.07
C PHE A 39 -1.21 -24.61 -4.76
N TYR A 40 -1.74 -25.45 -5.64
CA TYR A 40 -2.95 -25.16 -6.41
C TYR A 40 -4.23 -25.04 -5.56
N LEU A 41 -4.24 -25.61 -4.35
CA LEU A 41 -5.28 -25.34 -3.36
C LEU A 41 -5.22 -23.90 -2.80
N SER A 42 -4.02 -23.29 -2.78
CA SER A 42 -3.82 -21.93 -2.27
C SER A 42 -3.89 -20.86 -3.38
N PHE A 43 -3.33 -21.15 -4.56
CA PHE A 43 -3.25 -20.23 -5.69
C PHE A 43 -3.49 -20.96 -7.00
N LYS A 44 -4.50 -20.52 -7.77
CA LYS A 44 -4.88 -21.15 -9.06
C LYS A 44 -3.82 -21.04 -10.15
N SER A 45 -2.96 -20.01 -10.05
CA SER A 45 -1.90 -19.72 -11.02
C SER A 45 -0.74 -18.96 -10.37
N LYS A 46 0.36 -18.76 -11.11
CA LYS A 46 1.45 -17.87 -10.72
C LYS A 46 0.98 -16.41 -10.68
N ASP A 47 0.07 -16.02 -11.57
CA ASP A 47 -0.50 -14.67 -11.60
C ASP A 47 -1.35 -14.41 -10.36
N ALA A 48 -2.17 -15.37 -9.92
CA ALA A 48 -2.92 -15.27 -8.66
C ALA A 48 -1.99 -15.16 -7.44
N LEU A 49 -0.84 -15.82 -7.45
CA LEU A 49 0.19 -15.65 -6.43
C LEU A 49 0.84 -14.26 -6.52
N MET A 50 1.13 -13.77 -7.73
CA MET A 50 1.69 -12.43 -7.94
C MET A 50 0.76 -11.34 -7.40
N LEU A 51 -0.54 -11.43 -7.71
CA LEU A 51 -1.56 -10.55 -7.17
C LEU A 51 -1.53 -10.53 -5.63
N ALA A 52 -1.52 -11.71 -5.00
CA ALA A 52 -1.47 -11.82 -3.55
C ALA A 52 -0.17 -11.27 -2.93
N ILE A 53 0.96 -11.36 -3.64
CA ILE A 53 2.23 -10.77 -3.21
C ILE A 53 2.16 -9.24 -3.27
N VAL A 54 1.68 -8.68 -4.37
CA VAL A 54 1.52 -7.22 -4.53
C VAL A 54 0.55 -6.69 -3.47
N ASP A 55 -0.59 -7.33 -3.29
CA ASP A 55 -1.55 -7.00 -2.26
C ASP A 55 -0.91 -7.01 -0.85
N SER A 56 -0.07 -8.00 -0.54
CA SER A 56 0.62 -8.05 0.76
C SER A 56 1.63 -6.91 0.96
N ILE A 57 2.29 -6.44 -0.11
CA ILE A 57 3.23 -5.31 -0.05
C ILE A 57 2.44 -4.01 0.14
N ILE A 58 1.36 -3.85 -0.61
CA ILE A 58 0.50 -2.67 -0.51
C ILE A 58 -0.07 -2.53 0.90
N ARG A 59 -0.57 -3.62 1.48
CA ARG A 59 -1.07 -3.65 2.88
C ARG A 59 0.01 -3.20 3.87
N GLU A 60 1.23 -3.72 3.72
CA GLU A 60 2.38 -3.35 4.54
C GLU A 60 2.67 -1.85 4.44
N VAL A 61 2.67 -1.30 3.23
CA VAL A 61 2.90 0.14 2.99
C VAL A 61 1.81 0.99 3.64
N ILE A 62 0.54 0.66 3.44
CA ILE A 62 -0.56 1.46 3.97
C ILE A 62 -0.61 1.42 5.50
N VAL A 63 -0.41 0.24 6.10
CA VAL A 63 -0.33 0.12 7.56
C VAL A 63 0.81 0.96 8.11
N HIS A 64 1.99 0.94 7.46
CA HIS A 64 3.12 1.75 7.89
C HIS A 64 2.84 3.27 7.78
N ILE A 65 2.25 3.72 6.67
CA ILE A 65 1.89 5.13 6.46
C ILE A 65 0.86 5.58 7.50
N GLN A 66 -0.11 4.73 7.84
CA GLN A 66 -1.08 5.03 8.88
C GLN A 66 -0.42 5.12 10.26
N GLN A 67 0.50 4.21 10.58
CA GLN A 67 1.27 4.29 11.82
C GLN A 67 2.06 5.61 11.90
N LEU A 68 2.72 6.00 10.80
CA LEU A 68 3.40 7.30 10.72
C LEU A 68 2.45 8.49 10.93
N ASN A 69 1.22 8.40 10.42
CA ASN A 69 0.21 9.44 10.63
C ASN A 69 -0.21 9.57 12.10
N ASP A 70 -0.26 8.45 12.80
CA ASP A 70 -0.71 8.37 14.20
C ASP A 70 0.45 8.62 15.21
N GLU A 71 1.73 8.70 14.76
CA GLU A 71 2.87 9.01 15.62
C GLU A 71 2.93 10.49 16.01
N GLU A 72 3.32 10.75 17.26
CA GLU A 72 3.57 12.10 17.79
C GLU A 72 4.97 12.61 17.41
N ILE A 73 5.18 12.82 16.10
CA ILE A 73 6.43 13.34 15.51
C ILE A 73 6.15 14.62 14.72
N SER A 74 7.18 15.39 14.41
CA SER A 74 7.01 16.58 13.57
C SER A 74 6.55 16.21 12.16
N SER A 75 5.79 17.10 11.51
CA SER A 75 5.28 16.86 10.15
C SER A 75 6.43 16.66 9.14
N HIS A 76 7.56 17.38 9.32
CA HIS A 76 8.77 17.22 8.50
C HIS A 76 9.40 15.83 8.71
N GLU A 77 9.56 15.40 9.95
CA GLU A 77 10.08 14.06 10.26
C GLU A 77 9.18 12.96 9.71
N ARG A 78 7.86 13.15 9.78
CA ARG A 78 6.89 12.22 9.21
C ARG A 78 7.08 12.04 7.71
N LEU A 79 7.24 13.13 6.98
CA LEU A 79 7.45 13.13 5.53
C LEU A 79 8.82 12.54 5.16
N GLU A 80 9.87 12.85 5.93
CA GLU A 80 11.21 12.27 5.75
C GLU A 80 11.20 10.75 5.97
N ARG A 81 10.54 10.26 7.03
CA ARG A 81 10.39 8.83 7.28
C ARG A 81 9.56 8.14 6.20
N TYR A 82 8.53 8.80 5.67
CA TYR A 82 7.80 8.31 4.51
C TYR A 82 8.73 8.14 3.30
N CYS A 83 9.57 9.12 3.00
CA CYS A 83 10.55 9.03 1.92
C CYS A 83 11.53 7.86 2.13
N ALA A 84 12.13 7.74 3.32
CA ALA A 84 13.07 6.67 3.65
C ALA A 84 12.42 5.29 3.53
N TYR A 85 11.17 5.15 3.95
CA TYR A 85 10.40 3.90 3.85
C TYR A 85 10.16 3.48 2.39
N ASN A 86 9.88 4.42 1.49
CA ASN A 86 9.74 4.11 0.06
C ASN A 86 11.00 3.45 -0.51
N PHE A 87 12.20 3.90 -0.12
CA PHE A 87 13.45 3.27 -0.56
C PHE A 87 13.67 1.89 0.08
N SER A 88 13.23 1.69 1.32
CA SER A 88 13.30 0.36 1.95
C SER A 88 12.38 -0.65 1.26
N ILE A 89 11.19 -0.25 0.86
CA ILE A 89 10.27 -1.08 0.06
C ILE A 89 10.86 -1.38 -1.31
N LEU A 90 11.48 -0.39 -1.94
CA LEU A 90 12.17 -0.57 -3.22
C LEU A 90 13.26 -1.64 -3.09
N GLU A 91 14.11 -1.57 -2.06
CA GLU A 91 15.19 -2.55 -1.84
C GLU A 91 14.64 -3.96 -1.56
N GLN A 92 13.64 -4.07 -0.69
CA GLN A 92 13.07 -5.37 -0.30
C GLN A 92 12.30 -6.05 -1.44
N HIS A 93 11.65 -5.28 -2.30
CA HIS A 93 10.73 -5.77 -3.33
C HIS A 93 11.14 -5.35 -4.74
N ALA A 94 12.42 -5.11 -4.93
CA ALA A 94 13.00 -4.61 -6.16
C ALA A 94 12.45 -5.22 -7.46
N PRO A 95 12.35 -6.55 -7.64
CA PRO A 95 11.85 -7.12 -8.88
C PRO A 95 10.42 -6.69 -9.22
N LEU A 96 9.55 -6.58 -8.20
CA LEU A 96 8.16 -6.14 -8.36
C LEU A 96 8.06 -4.64 -8.61
N VAL A 97 8.88 -3.87 -7.90
CA VAL A 97 8.93 -2.41 -8.05
C VAL A 97 9.51 -2.02 -9.41
N ILE A 98 10.55 -2.72 -9.91
CA ILE A 98 11.10 -2.48 -11.25
C ILE A 98 10.04 -2.76 -12.31
N MET A 99 9.35 -3.87 -12.22
CA MET A 99 8.27 -4.20 -13.14
C MET A 99 7.22 -3.08 -13.20
N TYR A 100 6.90 -2.47 -12.04
CA TYR A 100 6.02 -1.32 -11.95
C TYR A 100 6.64 -0.05 -12.56
N LEU A 101 7.90 0.28 -12.19
CA LEU A 101 8.59 1.49 -12.64
C LEU A 101 8.89 1.48 -14.15
N GLN A 102 9.16 0.31 -14.73
CA GLN A 102 9.46 0.16 -16.16
C GLN A 102 8.21 0.10 -17.04
N ASN A 103 7.01 0.27 -16.45
CA ASN A 103 5.72 0.17 -17.15
C ASN A 103 5.64 -1.11 -18.02
N GLN A 104 6.23 -2.19 -17.57
CA GLN A 104 6.05 -3.49 -18.24
C GLN A 104 4.54 -3.78 -18.20
N PRO A 105 3.92 -4.18 -19.31
CA PRO A 105 2.51 -4.49 -19.34
C PRO A 105 2.24 -5.62 -18.36
N ILE A 106 1.68 -5.25 -17.21
CA ILE A 106 1.09 -6.22 -16.30
C ILE A 106 -0.14 -6.70 -17.04
N SER A 107 -0.08 -7.90 -17.59
CA SER A 107 -1.15 -8.48 -18.41
C SER A 107 -2.40 -8.89 -17.61
N ASN A 108 -2.54 -8.35 -16.40
CA ASN A 108 -3.63 -8.68 -15.48
C ASN A 108 -4.33 -7.39 -15.03
N ASP A 109 -5.54 -7.16 -15.56
CA ASP A 109 -6.36 -5.97 -15.25
C ASP A 109 -6.70 -5.89 -13.74
N ASP A 110 -6.88 -7.03 -13.07
CA ASP A 110 -7.15 -7.08 -11.63
C ASP A 110 -5.96 -6.55 -10.81
N LEU A 111 -4.72 -6.89 -11.24
CA LEU A 111 -3.51 -6.40 -10.58
C LEU A 111 -3.35 -4.89 -10.77
N LEU A 112 -3.60 -4.38 -11.98
CA LEU A 112 -3.56 -2.94 -12.25
C LEU A 112 -4.62 -2.18 -11.45
N ALA A 113 -5.82 -2.73 -11.35
CA ALA A 113 -6.90 -2.16 -10.57
C ALA A 113 -6.53 -2.06 -9.08
N HIS A 114 -5.97 -3.14 -8.51
CA HIS A 114 -5.49 -3.14 -7.12
C HIS A 114 -4.40 -2.10 -6.87
N ILE A 115 -3.36 -2.06 -7.71
CA ILE A 115 -2.27 -1.08 -7.59
C ILE A 115 -2.82 0.35 -7.67
N SER A 116 -3.74 0.62 -8.60
CA SER A 116 -4.32 1.96 -8.79
C SER A 116 -5.15 2.40 -7.58
N GLN A 117 -5.99 1.51 -7.05
CA GLN A 117 -6.84 1.79 -5.90
C GLN A 117 -6.01 2.18 -4.68
N PHE A 118 -5.00 1.37 -4.36
CA PHE A 118 -4.17 1.62 -3.19
C PHE A 118 -3.22 2.81 -3.39
N GLY A 119 -2.81 3.07 -4.63
CA GLY A 119 -2.07 4.28 -4.98
C GLY A 119 -2.80 5.55 -4.54
N LEU A 120 -4.12 5.60 -4.74
CA LEU A 120 -4.95 6.73 -4.30
C LEU A 120 -5.00 6.90 -2.77
N GLN A 121 -4.98 5.80 -2.02
CA GLN A 121 -4.94 5.87 -0.56
C GLN A 121 -3.62 6.41 -0.05
N ILE A 122 -2.51 5.92 -0.60
CA ILE A 122 -1.18 6.43 -0.30
C ILE A 122 -1.11 7.93 -0.63
N GLU A 123 -1.61 8.32 -1.79
CA GLU A 123 -1.64 9.70 -2.24
C GLU A 123 -2.41 10.62 -1.28
N LYS A 124 -3.55 10.16 -0.75
CA LYS A 124 -4.31 10.93 0.25
C LYS A 124 -3.47 11.24 1.50
N TYR A 125 -2.73 10.25 2.02
CA TYR A 125 -1.84 10.48 3.15
C TYR A 125 -0.67 11.40 2.78
N VAL A 126 -0.10 11.26 1.59
CA VAL A 126 0.98 12.13 1.10
C VAL A 126 0.52 13.58 1.06
N LEU A 127 -0.70 13.86 0.59
CA LEU A 127 -1.25 15.21 0.59
C LEU A 127 -1.40 15.76 2.02
N ILE A 128 -1.94 14.97 2.95
CA ILE A 128 -2.03 15.34 4.37
C ILE A 128 -0.65 15.66 4.95
N PHE A 129 0.35 14.81 4.71
CA PHE A 129 1.71 15.02 5.20
C PHE A 129 2.35 16.28 4.63
N LEU A 130 2.09 16.60 3.36
CA LEU A 130 2.58 17.81 2.71
C LEU A 130 1.86 19.06 3.23
N GLU A 131 0.54 19.03 3.39
CA GLU A 131 -0.22 20.13 3.98
C GLU A 131 0.27 20.45 5.40
N ASP A 132 0.50 19.42 6.22
CA ASP A 132 1.00 19.57 7.58
C ASP A 132 2.46 20.07 7.64
N ALA A 133 3.32 19.60 6.72
CA ALA A 133 4.73 19.99 6.67
C ALA A 133 4.92 21.40 6.11
N TYR A 134 4.05 21.85 5.21
CA TYR A 134 4.15 23.14 4.53
C TYR A 134 2.88 24.01 4.68
N PRO A 135 2.46 24.35 5.92
CA PRO A 135 1.22 25.08 6.17
C PRO A 135 1.20 26.49 5.60
N PHE A 136 2.36 27.04 5.21
CA PHE A 136 2.51 28.36 4.58
C PHE A 136 2.31 28.32 3.07
N VAL A 137 2.23 27.14 2.46
CA VAL A 137 2.05 26.96 1.02
C VAL A 137 0.56 26.97 0.69
N PRO A 138 0.13 27.66 -0.41
CA PRO A 138 -1.26 27.58 -0.88
C PRO A 138 -1.68 26.12 -1.16
N LYS A 139 -2.93 25.77 -0.83
CA LYS A 139 -3.44 24.42 -1.01
C LYS A 139 -3.24 23.86 -2.43
N GLU A 140 -3.44 24.70 -3.44
CA GLU A 140 -3.26 24.31 -4.83
C GLU A 140 -1.80 23.91 -5.12
N LYS A 141 -0.83 24.57 -4.48
CA LYS A 141 0.61 24.26 -4.67
C LYS A 141 0.99 22.90 -4.03
N VAL A 142 0.21 22.39 -3.08
CA VAL A 142 0.45 21.07 -2.48
C VAL A 142 0.35 19.97 -3.53
N TYR A 143 -0.50 20.10 -4.54
CA TYR A 143 -0.58 19.14 -5.64
C TYR A 143 0.70 19.10 -6.47
N ASP A 144 1.27 20.27 -6.77
CA ASP A 144 2.57 20.34 -7.45
C ASP A 144 3.68 19.70 -6.59
N LEU A 145 3.70 19.96 -5.26
CA LEU A 145 4.66 19.35 -4.34
C LEU A 145 4.52 17.82 -4.29
N ALA A 146 3.30 17.31 -4.35
CA ALA A 146 3.06 15.86 -4.39
C ALA A 146 3.64 15.23 -5.67
N ILE A 147 3.49 15.89 -6.81
CA ILE A 147 4.06 15.46 -8.09
C ILE A 147 5.60 15.51 -8.02
N TYR A 148 6.17 16.58 -7.48
CA TYR A 148 7.64 16.70 -7.32
C TYR A 148 8.18 15.63 -6.38
N LEU A 149 7.53 15.38 -5.24
CA LEU A 149 7.92 14.33 -4.30
C LEU A 149 7.93 12.97 -4.98
N ASN A 150 6.84 12.59 -5.66
CA ASN A 150 6.76 11.33 -6.37
C ASN A 150 7.81 11.21 -7.48
N GLY A 151 8.07 12.31 -8.21
CA GLY A 151 9.12 12.39 -9.23
C GLY A 151 10.52 12.19 -8.64
N LEU A 152 10.82 12.82 -7.50
CA LEU A 152 12.10 12.67 -6.80
C LEU A 152 12.28 11.24 -6.27
N ILE A 153 11.28 10.66 -5.59
CA ILE A 153 11.35 9.28 -5.10
C ILE A 153 11.59 8.33 -6.26
N LYS A 154 10.83 8.45 -7.35
CA LYS A 154 10.98 7.62 -8.54
C LYS A 154 12.36 7.79 -9.18
N GLY A 155 12.78 9.02 -9.43
CA GLY A 155 14.06 9.32 -10.10
C GLY A 155 15.26 8.81 -9.31
N PHE A 156 15.32 9.06 -8.00
CA PHE A 156 16.38 8.53 -7.15
C PHE A 156 16.30 7.00 -7.02
N GLY A 157 15.09 6.44 -6.91
CA GLY A 157 14.88 5.00 -6.89
C GLY A 157 15.44 4.32 -8.14
N GLU A 158 15.11 4.80 -9.34
CA GLU A 158 15.65 4.29 -10.60
C GLU A 158 17.17 4.44 -10.70
N PHE A 159 17.70 5.58 -10.26
CA PHE A 159 19.13 5.86 -10.31
C PHE A 159 19.94 4.90 -9.45
N PHE A 160 19.60 4.73 -8.19
CA PHE A 160 20.32 3.87 -7.26
C PHE A 160 20.14 2.41 -7.60
N PHE A 161 18.91 2.01 -7.88
CA PHE A 161 18.59 0.62 -8.16
C PHE A 161 19.27 0.08 -9.42
N ASN A 162 19.14 0.80 -10.54
CA ASN A 162 19.71 0.36 -11.83
C ASN A 162 21.25 0.34 -11.82
N LYS A 163 21.86 1.14 -10.95
CA LYS A 163 23.31 1.25 -10.87
C LYS A 163 23.94 0.42 -9.77
N GLN A 164 23.11 -0.21 -8.91
CA GLN A 164 23.57 -0.94 -7.73
C GLN A 164 24.57 -0.13 -6.89
N ILE A 165 24.35 1.16 -6.82
CA ILE A 165 25.20 2.09 -6.03
C ILE A 165 24.75 1.98 -4.58
N PRO A 166 25.65 1.68 -3.62
CA PRO A 166 25.28 1.67 -2.22
C PRO A 166 24.87 3.06 -1.74
N TYR A 167 23.77 3.13 -1.00
CA TYR A 167 23.22 4.36 -0.43
C TYR A 167 22.59 4.08 0.94
N GLN A 168 22.43 5.16 1.72
CA GLN A 168 21.67 5.10 2.96
C GLN A 168 20.29 5.73 2.72
N PHE A 169 19.23 5.04 3.09
CA PHE A 169 17.85 5.53 2.89
C PHE A 169 17.61 6.89 3.54
N ALA A 170 18.20 7.10 4.73
CA ALA A 170 18.09 8.36 5.46
C ALA A 170 18.72 9.54 4.68
N ASP A 171 19.90 9.33 4.07
CA ASP A 171 20.60 10.38 3.31
C ASP A 171 19.80 10.80 2.08
N VAL A 172 19.21 9.82 1.35
CA VAL A 172 18.38 10.11 0.18
C VAL A 172 17.08 10.81 0.60
N ALA A 173 16.44 10.35 1.68
CA ALA A 173 15.24 10.98 2.21
C ALA A 173 15.51 12.42 2.64
N SER A 174 16.56 12.66 3.39
CA SER A 174 16.98 14.00 3.82
C SER A 174 17.27 14.92 2.62
N HIS A 175 17.93 14.41 1.57
CA HIS A 175 18.15 15.17 0.35
C HIS A 175 16.85 15.53 -0.37
N ILE A 176 15.89 14.60 -0.44
CA ILE A 176 14.56 14.87 -1.01
C ILE A 176 13.84 15.95 -0.21
N MET A 177 13.92 15.92 1.13
CA MET A 177 13.34 16.96 1.99
C MET A 177 13.92 18.33 1.69
N HIS A 178 15.25 18.44 1.57
CA HIS A 178 15.87 19.71 1.17
C HIS A 178 15.40 20.21 -0.19
N CYS A 179 15.21 19.32 -1.17
CA CYS A 179 14.64 19.70 -2.47
C CYS A 179 13.20 20.20 -2.33
N LEU A 180 12.37 19.53 -1.54
CA LEU A 180 10.98 19.93 -1.31
C LEU A 180 10.90 21.27 -0.56
N ASP A 181 11.75 21.50 0.44
CA ASP A 181 11.84 22.78 1.16
C ASP A 181 12.15 23.93 0.20
N ALA A 182 13.11 23.74 -0.71
CA ALA A 182 13.45 24.73 -1.71
C ALA A 182 12.29 24.99 -2.69
N LEU A 183 11.59 23.94 -3.13
CA LEU A 183 10.43 24.05 -4.03
C LEU A 183 9.22 24.68 -3.33
N ALA A 184 9.00 24.38 -2.05
CA ALA A 184 7.93 24.97 -1.25
C ALA A 184 8.12 26.48 -1.08
N GLN A 185 9.37 26.94 -0.88
CA GLN A 185 9.73 28.35 -0.70
C GLN A 185 9.83 29.12 -2.01
N ALA A 186 10.05 28.44 -3.14
CA ALA A 186 10.19 29.08 -4.43
C ALA A 186 8.87 29.75 -4.88
N GLU A 187 8.97 30.93 -5.48
CA GLU A 187 7.82 31.65 -6.08
C GLU A 187 7.43 31.04 -7.43
N LEU A 188 7.09 29.75 -7.43
CA LEU A 188 6.60 29.05 -8.61
C LEU A 188 5.09 29.25 -8.75
N ALA A 189 4.64 29.51 -9.97
CA ALA A 189 3.22 29.52 -10.27
C ALA A 189 2.64 28.12 -10.06
N VAL A 190 1.43 28.04 -9.50
CA VAL A 190 0.68 26.80 -9.40
C VAL A 190 0.37 26.30 -10.81
N PHE A 191 0.75 25.06 -11.10
CA PHE A 191 0.51 24.43 -12.39
C PHE A 191 -0.69 23.48 -12.33
N VAL A 192 -0.78 22.69 -11.25
CA VAL A 192 -1.87 21.71 -11.04
C VAL A 192 -2.84 22.25 -10.02
N ASN A 193 -4.04 22.62 -10.46
CA ASN A 193 -5.14 22.97 -9.57
C ASN A 193 -5.95 21.72 -9.12
N ALA A 194 -6.87 21.89 -8.16
CA ALA A 194 -7.67 20.79 -7.63
C ALA A 194 -8.49 20.07 -8.72
N GLU A 195 -9.07 20.80 -9.68
CA GLU A 195 -9.87 20.22 -10.75
C GLU A 195 -9.03 19.32 -11.66
N LEU A 196 -7.85 19.78 -12.09
CA LEU A 196 -6.93 18.99 -12.90
C LEU A 196 -6.43 17.78 -12.14
N TYR A 197 -6.10 17.94 -10.87
CA TYR A 197 -5.63 16.85 -10.02
C TYR A 197 -6.71 15.78 -9.84
N GLU A 198 -7.93 16.17 -9.46
CA GLU A 198 -9.06 15.23 -9.31
C GLU A 198 -9.49 14.60 -10.63
N SER A 199 -9.39 15.31 -11.76
CA SER A 199 -9.72 14.74 -13.07
C SER A 199 -8.74 13.63 -13.47
N ASN A 200 -7.46 13.79 -13.12
CA ASN A 200 -6.43 12.76 -13.37
C ASN A 200 -6.61 11.52 -12.48
N ARG A 201 -7.22 11.68 -11.30
CA ARG A 201 -7.57 10.58 -10.38
C ARG A 201 -8.72 9.71 -10.88
N LYS A 202 -9.53 10.20 -11.82
CA LYS A 202 -10.59 9.43 -12.46
C LYS A 202 -10.03 8.43 -13.48
N SER A 203 -9.12 7.57 -13.03
CA SER A 203 -8.62 6.46 -13.81
C SER A 203 -9.76 5.48 -14.11
N PRO A 204 -9.81 4.83 -15.29
CA PRO A 204 -10.78 3.77 -15.58
C PRO A 204 -10.74 2.58 -14.63
N PHE A 205 -9.73 2.51 -13.75
CA PHE A 205 -9.52 1.47 -12.74
C PHE A 205 -9.98 1.87 -11.33
N HIS A 206 -10.89 2.84 -11.19
CA HIS A 206 -11.44 3.20 -9.88
C HIS A 206 -12.57 2.25 -9.51
N PHE A 207 -12.46 1.66 -8.33
CA PHE A 207 -13.57 0.93 -7.72
C PHE A 207 -14.67 1.92 -7.32
N LYS A 208 -15.92 1.54 -7.59
CA LYS A 208 -17.07 2.25 -7.05
C LYS A 208 -17.18 1.98 -5.54
N PRO A 209 -17.87 2.84 -4.76
CA PRO A 209 -18.07 2.59 -3.33
C PRO A 209 -18.63 1.20 -3.02
N GLU A 210 -19.51 0.67 -3.89
CA GLU A 210 -20.08 -0.69 -3.78
C GLU A 210 -19.02 -1.79 -3.92
N GLU A 211 -18.01 -1.57 -4.75
CA GLU A 211 -16.89 -2.50 -4.94
C GLU A 211 -15.92 -2.48 -3.74
N MET A 212 -15.77 -1.32 -3.07
CA MET A 212 -15.02 -1.21 -1.81
C MET A 212 -15.67 -2.04 -0.71
N THR A 213 -16.98 -1.95 -0.55
CA THR A 213 -17.73 -2.76 0.43
C THR A 213 -17.55 -4.26 0.19
N ILE A 214 -17.45 -4.69 -1.07
CA ILE A 214 -17.16 -6.11 -1.40
C ILE A 214 -15.77 -6.51 -0.90
N ILE A 215 -14.76 -5.67 -1.13
CA ILE A 215 -13.39 -5.93 -0.66
C ILE A 215 -13.31 -5.99 0.86
N GLU A 216 -14.01 -5.08 1.55
CA GLU A 216 -14.10 -5.06 3.00
C GLU A 216 -14.74 -6.33 3.53
N LEU A 217 -15.83 -6.79 2.91
CA LEU A 217 -16.52 -8.02 3.28
C LEU A 217 -15.67 -9.27 3.03
N GLU A 218 -14.98 -9.37 1.91
CA GLU A 218 -14.06 -10.46 1.61
C GLU A 218 -12.91 -10.53 2.65
N GLU A 219 -12.39 -9.37 3.04
CA GLU A 219 -11.35 -9.31 4.05
C GLU A 219 -11.85 -9.70 5.44
N ILE A 220 -13.07 -9.27 5.81
CA ILE A 220 -13.72 -9.72 7.05
C ILE A 220 -13.89 -11.24 7.05
N GLU A 221 -14.34 -11.84 5.96
CA GLU A 221 -14.48 -13.31 5.84
C GLU A 221 -13.14 -14.01 6.04
N ARG A 222 -12.06 -13.47 5.45
CA ARG A 222 -10.71 -13.99 5.65
C ARG A 222 -10.29 -13.94 7.11
N CYS A 223 -10.54 -12.81 7.77
CA CYS A 223 -10.22 -12.62 9.18
C CYS A 223 -11.06 -13.50 10.10
N LEU A 224 -12.33 -13.74 9.80
CA LEU A 224 -13.21 -14.65 10.57
C LEU A 224 -12.66 -16.08 10.60
N VAL A 225 -12.06 -16.55 9.51
CA VAL A 225 -11.41 -17.87 9.48
C VAL A 225 -10.14 -17.89 10.35
N LEU A 226 -9.37 -16.80 10.38
CA LEU A 226 -8.12 -16.69 11.16
C LEU A 226 -8.38 -16.57 12.67
N TYR A 227 -9.50 -15.93 13.04
CA TYR A 227 -9.85 -15.62 14.43
C TYR A 227 -11.06 -16.41 14.94
N ASP A 228 -11.32 -17.61 14.38
CA ASP A 228 -12.44 -18.46 14.77
C ASP A 228 -12.37 -18.85 16.25
N ASP A 229 -11.17 -19.05 16.79
CA ASP A 229 -10.89 -19.41 18.20
C ASP A 229 -10.73 -18.17 19.11
N HIS A 230 -10.94 -16.96 18.62
CA HIS A 230 -10.79 -15.71 19.38
C HIS A 230 -12.14 -14.98 19.54
N PRO A 231 -12.93 -15.26 20.59
CA PRO A 231 -14.33 -14.80 20.71
C PRO A 231 -14.49 -13.27 20.53
N PHE A 232 -13.61 -12.47 21.11
CA PHE A 232 -13.66 -11.00 21.03
C PHE A 232 -13.52 -10.47 19.59
N TYR A 233 -12.49 -10.93 18.86
CA TYR A 233 -12.28 -10.49 17.50
C TYR A 233 -13.30 -11.08 16.54
N LYS A 234 -13.71 -12.33 16.74
CA LYS A 234 -14.77 -12.96 15.97
C LYS A 234 -16.08 -12.19 16.08
N GLU A 235 -16.50 -11.82 17.30
CA GLU A 235 -17.69 -11.01 17.53
C GLU A 235 -17.58 -9.62 16.87
N THR A 236 -16.42 -8.95 17.05
CA THR A 236 -16.15 -7.66 16.40
C THR A 236 -16.28 -7.74 14.88
N LEU A 237 -15.70 -8.77 14.26
CA LEU A 237 -15.76 -9.00 12.81
C LEU A 237 -17.17 -9.29 12.32
N LEU A 238 -17.95 -10.08 13.07
CA LEU A 238 -19.35 -10.38 12.73
C LEU A 238 -20.21 -9.11 12.78
N VAL A 239 -20.03 -8.27 13.80
CA VAL A 239 -20.74 -6.98 13.92
C VAL A 239 -20.38 -6.05 12.75
N LEU A 240 -19.11 -5.97 12.38
CA LEU A 240 -18.66 -5.18 11.24
C LEU A 240 -19.29 -5.68 9.93
N LYS A 241 -19.31 -7.00 9.72
CA LYS A 241 -19.92 -7.62 8.55
C LYS A 241 -21.40 -7.30 8.43
N GLU A 242 -22.16 -7.49 9.53
CA GLU A 242 -23.59 -7.18 9.56
C GLU A 242 -23.87 -5.69 9.29
N GLU A 243 -23.03 -4.82 9.85
CA GLU A 243 -23.21 -3.38 9.72
C GLU A 243 -22.92 -2.86 8.31
N LEU A 244 -21.88 -3.39 7.65
CA LEU A 244 -21.54 -3.04 6.27
C LEU A 244 -22.59 -3.52 5.25
N GLN A 245 -23.39 -4.53 5.59
CA GLN A 245 -24.46 -5.05 4.73
C GLN A 245 -25.79 -4.29 4.87
N ARG A 246 -25.85 -3.27 5.73
CA ARG A 246 -27.07 -2.47 5.91
C ARG A 246 -27.16 -1.38 4.84
N ASP A 247 -28.38 -1.03 4.45
CA ASP A 247 -28.63 0.12 3.57
C ASP A 247 -28.13 1.43 4.19
N GLU A 248 -28.24 1.58 5.52
CA GLU A 248 -27.77 2.73 6.30
C GLU A 248 -26.87 2.26 7.45
N PRO A 249 -25.56 2.12 7.22
CA PRO A 249 -24.61 1.70 8.25
C PRO A 249 -24.47 2.72 9.39
N ARG A 250 -24.43 2.23 10.64
CA ARG A 250 -24.25 3.10 11.82
C ARG A 250 -22.78 3.44 12.01
N LYS A 251 -22.37 4.60 11.51
CA LYS A 251 -20.97 5.05 11.50
C LYS A 251 -20.28 4.99 12.87
N ALA A 252 -20.97 5.38 13.95
CA ALA A 252 -20.39 5.31 15.30
C ALA A 252 -20.08 3.87 15.73
N LEU A 253 -20.88 2.89 15.33
CA LEU A 253 -20.65 1.50 15.63
C LEU A 253 -19.49 0.94 14.79
N LEU A 254 -19.46 1.24 13.50
CA LEU A 254 -18.34 0.89 12.63
C LEU A 254 -17.02 1.45 13.18
N ALA A 255 -16.98 2.74 13.55
CA ALA A 255 -15.78 3.37 14.11
C ALA A 255 -15.30 2.68 15.40
N GLY A 256 -16.23 2.37 16.31
CA GLY A 256 -15.91 1.68 17.56
C GLY A 256 -15.35 0.27 17.32
N MET A 257 -15.99 -0.50 16.45
CA MET A 257 -15.55 -1.86 16.11
C MET A 257 -14.22 -1.85 15.35
N THR A 258 -14.03 -0.91 14.43
CA THR A 258 -12.77 -0.72 13.71
C THR A 258 -11.61 -0.43 14.66
N ASN A 259 -11.82 0.41 15.69
CA ASN A 259 -10.80 0.68 16.70
C ASN A 259 -10.39 -0.55 17.51
N ASN A 260 -11.30 -1.49 17.76
CA ASN A 260 -10.96 -2.76 18.43
C ASN A 260 -9.96 -3.58 17.61
N LEU A 261 -10.03 -3.51 16.28
CA LEU A 261 -9.14 -4.26 15.39
C LEU A 261 -7.71 -3.68 15.35
N MET A 262 -7.54 -2.38 15.63
CA MET A 262 -6.22 -1.72 15.57
C MET A 262 -5.20 -2.28 16.56
N GLN A 263 -5.64 -2.91 17.63
CA GLN A 263 -4.78 -3.48 18.67
C GLN A 263 -4.13 -4.79 18.23
N GLU A 264 -4.66 -5.45 17.22
CA GLU A 264 -4.16 -6.72 16.70
C GLU A 264 -3.45 -6.52 15.35
N LYS A 265 -2.17 -6.83 15.31
CA LYS A 265 -1.29 -6.56 14.14
C LYS A 265 -1.86 -7.13 12.83
N GLU A 266 -2.40 -8.35 12.88
CA GLU A 266 -2.93 -9.01 11.67
C GLU A 266 -4.28 -8.43 11.22
N LEU A 267 -4.97 -7.66 12.08
CA LEU A 267 -6.24 -7.00 11.79
C LEU A 267 -6.08 -5.51 11.45
N GLN A 268 -4.89 -4.93 11.62
CA GLN A 268 -4.62 -3.52 11.32
C GLN A 268 -4.92 -3.14 9.88
N TRP A 269 -4.66 -4.05 8.95
CA TRP A 269 -5.02 -3.84 7.55
C TRP A 269 -6.53 -3.65 7.37
N LEU A 270 -7.34 -4.57 7.91
CA LEU A 270 -8.81 -4.46 7.83
C LEU A 270 -9.30 -3.19 8.53
N ALA A 271 -8.75 -2.86 9.69
CA ALA A 271 -9.08 -1.62 10.38
C ALA A 271 -8.75 -0.37 9.55
N THR A 272 -7.62 -0.38 8.84
CA THR A 272 -7.21 0.70 7.94
C THR A 272 -8.16 0.84 6.75
N LEU A 273 -8.56 -0.28 6.17
CA LEU A 273 -9.51 -0.33 5.06
C LEU A 273 -10.87 0.27 5.48
N LEU A 274 -11.42 -0.17 6.61
CA LEU A 274 -12.69 0.28 7.15
C LEU A 274 -12.73 1.76 7.55
N LYS A 275 -11.60 2.33 8.03
CA LYS A 275 -11.51 3.76 8.36
C LYS A 275 -11.76 4.69 7.16
N GLN A 276 -11.67 4.19 5.95
CA GLN A 276 -11.87 4.99 4.73
C GLN A 276 -13.33 5.09 4.31
N THR A 277 -14.14 4.13 4.74
CA THR A 277 -15.59 4.09 4.47
C THR A 277 -16.37 4.88 5.53
N LEU A 278 -15.73 5.24 6.66
CA LEU A 278 -16.30 6.04 7.75
C LEU A 278 -16.22 7.53 7.49
#